data_2dd13bbbd1e46fc746947f52894dd3c6
#
_entry.id   2dd13bbbd1e46fc746947f52894dd3c6
#
_cell.length_a   1.000
_cell.length_b   1.000
_cell.length_c   1.000
_cell.angle_alpha   90.00
_cell.angle_beta   90.00
_cell.angle_gamma   90.00
#
_symmetry.space_group_name_H-M   'P 1'
#
loop_
_entity.id
_entity.type
_entity.pdbx_description
1 polymer ?
#
loop_
_entity_poly.entity_id
_entity_poly.type
_entity_poly.pdbx_seq_one_letter_code
_entity_poly.pdbx_strand_id
1 'polypeptide(L)' 'MNISIEDIDINRLRNDLIDYYGTASLYSPQAVIDLSKVENASPYELVMIAINNNFDLENYINQRNLRRNYEWN' A
#
# COMPACT_ATOMS: atom_id res chain seq x y z
N MET A 1 6.82 -5.32 13.94
CA MET A 1 5.48 -5.13 13.35
C MET A 1 4.87 -6.48 13.04
N ASN A 2 3.69 -6.74 13.61
CA ASN A 2 3.06 -8.05 13.47
C ASN A 2 1.86 -7.99 12.54
N ILE A 3 2.04 -7.38 11.38
CA ILE A 3 0.97 -7.26 10.40
C ILE A 3 1.17 -8.31 9.32
N SER A 4 0.15 -9.13 9.12
CA SER A 4 0.15 -10.11 8.05
C SER A 4 -0.30 -9.44 6.75
N ILE A 5 0.22 -9.91 5.62
CA ILE A 5 -0.21 -9.42 4.32
C ILE A 5 -1.71 -9.58 4.14
N GLU A 6 -2.28 -10.62 4.73
CA GLU A 6 -3.72 -10.88 4.64
C GLU A 6 -4.55 -9.79 5.32
N ASP A 7 -3.96 -9.08 6.28
CA ASP A 7 -4.67 -8.04 7.00
C ASP A 7 -4.62 -6.69 6.30
N ILE A 8 -3.85 -6.58 5.22
CA ILE A 8 -3.65 -5.31 4.52
C ILE A 8 -4.63 -5.20 3.36
N ASP A 9 -5.27 -4.04 3.25
CA ASP A 9 -6.12 -3.72 2.11
C ASP A 9 -5.23 -3.43 0.91
N ILE A 10 -4.93 -4.47 0.16
CA ILE A 10 -3.99 -4.40 -0.96
C ILE A 10 -4.48 -3.47 -2.06
N ASN A 11 -5.77 -3.49 -2.36
CA ASN A 11 -6.30 -2.62 -3.41
C ASN A 11 -6.14 -1.15 -3.06
N ARG A 12 -6.38 -0.80 -1.82
CA ARG A 12 -6.23 0.57 -1.36
C ARG A 12 -4.76 0.97 -1.36
N LEU A 13 -3.89 0.08 -0.90
CA LEU A 13 -2.45 0.35 -0.91
C LEU A 13 -1.94 0.55 -2.33
N ARG A 14 -2.36 -0.30 -3.26
CA ARG A 14 -1.96 -0.17 -4.65
C ARG A 14 -2.43 1.17 -5.23
N ASN A 15 -3.68 1.55 -4.97
CA ASN A 15 -4.21 2.80 -5.48
C ASN A 15 -3.46 4.01 -4.93
N ASP A 16 -3.12 3.99 -3.65
CA ASP A 16 -2.38 5.09 -3.06
C ASP A 16 -0.96 5.18 -3.62
N LEU A 17 -0.32 4.04 -3.86
CA LEU A 17 1.01 4.04 -4.48
C LEU A 17 0.94 4.49 -5.93
N ILE A 18 -0.11 4.13 -6.65
CA ILE A 18 -0.31 4.60 -8.02
C ILE A 18 -0.45 6.11 -8.04
N ASP A 19 -1.22 6.67 -7.12
CA ASP A 19 -1.38 8.12 -7.02
C ASP A 19 -0.05 8.80 -6.67
N TYR A 20 0.70 8.21 -5.76
CA TYR A 20 1.98 8.75 -5.33
C TYR A 20 2.97 8.81 -6.50
N TYR A 21 3.15 7.69 -7.19
CA TYR A 21 4.10 7.66 -8.32
C TYR A 21 3.55 8.36 -9.56
N GLY A 22 2.24 8.36 -9.75
CA GLY A 22 1.62 9.08 -10.84
C GLY A 22 1.89 10.57 -10.74
N THR A 23 1.79 11.14 -9.54
CA THR A 23 2.12 12.53 -9.32
C THR A 23 3.62 12.77 -9.54
N ALA A 24 4.46 11.91 -8.97
CA ALA A 24 5.91 12.03 -9.10
C ALA A 24 6.38 11.90 -10.53
N SER A 25 5.65 11.16 -11.37
CA SER A 25 6.04 10.95 -12.77
C SER A 25 5.99 12.21 -13.60
N LEU A 26 5.31 13.23 -13.11
CA LEU A 26 5.28 14.54 -13.78
C LEU A 26 6.64 15.23 -13.69
N TYR A 27 7.47 14.82 -12.72
CA TYR A 27 8.74 15.47 -12.45
C TYR A 27 9.95 14.54 -12.57
N SER A 28 9.72 13.23 -12.65
CA SER A 28 10.83 12.26 -12.63
C SER A 28 10.55 11.09 -13.56
N PRO A 29 11.43 10.85 -14.56
CA PRO A 29 11.28 9.68 -15.43
C PRO A 29 11.35 8.36 -14.66
N GLN A 30 12.10 8.31 -13.56
CA GLN A 30 12.18 7.09 -12.77
C GLN A 30 10.82 6.73 -12.17
N ALA A 31 10.02 7.73 -11.81
CA ALA A 31 8.70 7.46 -11.24
C ALA A 31 7.75 6.80 -12.25
N VAL A 32 7.97 7.00 -13.55
CA VAL A 32 7.18 6.32 -14.58
C VAL A 32 7.44 4.82 -14.51
N ILE A 33 8.71 4.45 -14.34
CA ILE A 33 9.10 3.05 -14.22
C ILE A 33 8.55 2.45 -12.93
N ASP A 34 8.65 3.20 -11.84
CA ASP A 34 8.15 2.75 -10.55
C ASP A 34 6.63 2.59 -10.56
N LEU A 35 5.92 3.47 -11.26
CA LEU A 35 4.48 3.36 -11.42
C LEU A 35 4.11 2.04 -12.09
N SER A 36 4.83 1.70 -13.15
CA SER A 36 4.59 0.44 -13.85
C SER A 36 4.80 -0.77 -12.93
N LYS A 37 5.84 -0.71 -12.09
CA LYS A 37 6.10 -1.77 -11.13
C LYS A 37 4.95 -1.93 -10.15
N VAL A 38 4.41 -0.82 -9.66
CA VAL A 38 3.29 -0.85 -8.71
C VAL A 38 2.05 -1.47 -9.36
N GLU A 39 1.79 -1.10 -10.60
CA GLU A 39 0.62 -1.61 -11.31
C GLU A 39 0.66 -3.12 -11.50
N ASN A 40 1.86 -3.69 -11.58
CA ASN A 40 2.05 -5.11 -11.83
C ASN A 40 2.56 -5.90 -10.64
N ALA A 41 2.72 -5.25 -9.50
CA ALA A 41 3.31 -5.89 -8.32
C ALA A 41 2.34 -6.86 -7.65
N SER A 42 2.91 -7.94 -7.11
CA SER A 42 2.17 -8.85 -6.25
C SER A 42 1.90 -8.18 -4.89
N PRO A 43 0.97 -8.72 -4.09
CA PRO A 43 0.72 -8.16 -2.76
C PRO A 43 1.99 -8.01 -1.92
N TYR A 44 2.86 -9.01 -1.93
CA TYR A 44 4.10 -8.95 -1.18
C TYR A 44 4.99 -7.82 -1.67
N GLU A 45 5.12 -7.70 -3.00
CA GLU A 45 5.94 -6.65 -3.58
C GLU A 45 5.41 -5.26 -3.26
N LEU A 46 4.07 -5.10 -3.25
CA LEU A 46 3.46 -3.82 -2.88
C LEU A 46 3.82 -3.43 -1.46
N VAL A 47 3.78 -4.40 -0.55
CA VAL A 47 4.13 -4.14 0.84
C VAL A 47 5.58 -3.68 0.93
N MET A 48 6.48 -4.34 0.20
CA MET A 48 7.89 -3.96 0.21
C MET A 48 8.10 -2.56 -0.37
N ILE A 49 7.40 -2.24 -1.46
CA ILE A 49 7.48 -0.89 -2.05
C ILE A 49 6.99 0.15 -1.04
N ALA A 50 5.89 -0.15 -0.37
CA ALA A 50 5.33 0.78 0.63
C ALA A 50 6.31 1.03 1.76
N ILE A 51 6.93 -0.03 2.28
CA ILE A 51 7.91 0.10 3.35
C ILE A 51 9.09 0.95 2.90
N ASN A 52 9.57 0.72 1.69
CA ASN A 52 10.70 1.47 1.15
C ASN A 52 10.39 2.95 0.95
N ASN A 53 9.13 3.30 0.84
CA ASN A 53 8.70 4.69 0.68
C ASN A 53 8.13 5.26 1.98
N ASN A 54 8.36 4.59 3.09
CA ASN A 54 7.94 5.04 4.41
C ASN A 54 6.42 5.18 4.58
N PHE A 55 5.68 4.38 3.83
CA PHE A 55 4.24 4.31 4.03
C PHE A 55 3.96 3.56 5.33
N ASP A 56 3.01 4.05 6.08
CA ASP A 56 2.61 3.39 7.32
C ASP A 56 1.57 2.32 7.01
N LEU A 57 1.99 1.07 7.07
CA LEU A 57 1.12 -0.05 6.76
C LEU A 57 -0.07 -0.17 7.68
N GLU A 58 0.02 0.37 8.88
CA GLU A 58 -1.11 0.34 9.80
C GLU A 58 -2.33 1.07 9.25
N ASN A 59 -2.10 2.07 8.38
CA ASN A 59 -3.19 2.79 7.75
C ASN A 59 -3.96 1.95 6.73
N TYR A 60 -3.42 0.78 6.40
CA TYR A 60 -4.00 -0.10 5.38
C TYR A 60 -4.51 -1.41 5.96
N ILE A 61 -4.59 -1.51 7.26
CA ILE A 61 -5.14 -2.69 7.90
C ILE A 61 -6.63 -2.77 7.58
N ASN A 62 -7.08 -3.97 7.25
CA ASN A 62 -8.46 -4.20 6.89
C ASN A 62 -9.40 -3.76 8.01
N GLN A 63 -10.29 -2.83 7.70
CA GLN A 63 -11.18 -2.26 8.69
C GLN A 63 -12.13 -3.26 9.31
N ARG A 64 -12.40 -4.34 8.60
CA ARG A 64 -13.25 -5.38 9.15
C ARG A 64 -12.68 -5.94 10.44
N ASN A 65 -11.37 -6.13 10.50
CA ASN A 65 -10.73 -6.64 11.70
C ASN A 65 -10.75 -5.63 12.84
N LEU A 66 -10.58 -4.37 12.50
CA LEU A 66 -10.64 -3.30 13.50
C LEU A 66 -12.04 -3.16 14.06
N ARG A 67 -13.04 -3.22 13.19
CA ARG A 67 -14.42 -3.12 13.61
C ARG A 67 -14.81 -4.24 14.56
N ARG A 68 -14.34 -5.43 14.31
CA ARG A 68 -14.61 -6.58 15.15
C ARG A 68 -14.10 -6.34 16.57
N ASN A 69 -12.95 -5.73 16.70
CA ASN A 69 -12.40 -5.43 18.01
C ASN A 69 -13.21 -4.39 18.75
N TYR A 70 -13.79 -3.46 18.06
CA TYR A 70 -14.63 -2.44 18.68
C TYR A 70 -15.97 -2.98 19.14
N GLU A 71 -16.55 -3.91 18.42
CA GLU A 71 -17.84 -4.45 18.76
C GLU A 71 -17.87 -5.22 20.06
N TRP A 72 -16.70 -5.59 20.54
CA TRP A 72 -16.54 -6.25 21.79
C TRP A 72 -16.89 -5.41 22.97
N ASN A 73 -16.75 -4.15 22.85
CA ASN A 73 -17.04 -3.26 23.93
C ASN A 73 -18.49 -2.88 23.94
#